data_a94dea3e0176cbd8035b4400069c21fb
#
_entry.id   a94dea3e0176cbd8035b4400069c21fb
#
_cell.length_a   1.000
_cell.length_b   1.000
_cell.length_c   1.000
_cell.angle_alpha   90.00
_cell.angle_beta   90.00
_cell.angle_gamma   90.00
#
_symmetry.space_group_name_H-M   'P 1'
#
loop_
_entity.id
_entity.type
_entity.pdbx_description
1 polymer ?
#
loop_
_entity_poly.entity_id
_entity_poly.type
_entity_poly.pdbx_seq_one_letter_code
_entity_poly.pdbx_strand_id
1 'polypeptide(L)'
;MYDVTIIGGGIVGLATAMQLKKSNPNLKVVLLEKENLLVSHQTGNNSGVIHSGLYYKPGSLKATNCLKGYRQLIEFCDRENIPYDLCGKIVVATSEEELPRLENLYQRGLENGLTRIEKITADAIRDYEPQITGIAGIWVPYTGIVDFKVVGNRYASIFTGEYGGEIYVGHRVTAIHRKNSHSEVIAGGKTFETKLIVNTAGLYCDRVAQMGGVNPDVRIIPFRGEYYELAENRRHLINNLVYPVPDPNFPFLGVHYTRRIAGGIEAGPNAVLAFRREGYKKTDISLVETCSALFWPGFMKVMWKYWRMGLGEFYRSYNKSAFTRALQKLSPAVQKNDLVPGGAGVRAQACTRDGKLIDDFLIEQDNLMINILNAPSPAATASLAIGETVAEMIAGRF
;
A
#
# COMPACT_ATOMS: atom_id res chain seq x y z
N MET A 1 -20.74 -9.41 -24.35
CA MET A 1 -19.80 -10.18 -23.52
C MET A 1 -18.44 -9.51 -23.57
N TYR A 2 -17.77 -9.28 -22.43
CA TYR A 2 -16.41 -8.77 -22.33
C TYR A 2 -15.40 -9.93 -22.38
N ASP A 3 -14.18 -9.63 -22.81
CA ASP A 3 -13.08 -10.59 -22.69
C ASP A 3 -12.58 -10.61 -21.25
N VAL A 4 -12.39 -9.41 -20.63
CA VAL A 4 -11.90 -9.27 -19.25
C VAL A 4 -12.75 -8.28 -18.46
N THR A 5 -13.17 -8.68 -17.26
CA THR A 5 -13.77 -7.80 -16.24
C THR A 5 -12.82 -7.65 -15.07
N ILE A 6 -12.38 -6.42 -14.80
CA ILE A 6 -11.52 -6.06 -13.67
C ILE A 6 -12.39 -5.52 -12.55
N ILE A 7 -12.26 -6.07 -11.33
CA ILE A 7 -13.04 -5.68 -10.15
C ILE A 7 -12.15 -4.90 -9.20
N GLY A 8 -12.42 -3.60 -9.07
CA GLY A 8 -11.71 -2.67 -8.20
C GLY A 8 -10.97 -1.55 -8.95
N GLY A 9 -11.41 -0.30 -8.77
CA GLY A 9 -10.85 0.93 -9.35
C GLY A 9 -9.74 1.57 -8.52
N GLY A 10 -8.97 0.77 -7.77
CA GLY A 10 -7.73 1.18 -7.15
C GLY A 10 -6.56 1.18 -8.15
N ILE A 11 -5.39 1.69 -7.71
CA ILE A 11 -4.23 1.88 -8.60
C ILE A 11 -3.76 0.58 -9.27
N VAL A 12 -3.86 -0.57 -8.60
CA VAL A 12 -3.48 -1.87 -9.17
C VAL A 12 -4.44 -2.28 -10.29
N GLY A 13 -5.76 -2.15 -10.08
CA GLY A 13 -6.76 -2.46 -11.10
C GLY A 13 -6.65 -1.55 -12.32
N LEU A 14 -6.46 -0.26 -12.08
CA LEU A 14 -6.31 0.74 -13.15
C LEU A 14 -5.02 0.53 -13.95
N ALA A 15 -3.89 0.25 -13.29
CA ALA A 15 -2.64 -0.09 -13.96
C ALA A 15 -2.78 -1.38 -14.78
N THR A 16 -3.44 -2.41 -14.22
CA THR A 16 -3.73 -3.67 -14.94
C THR A 16 -4.59 -3.41 -16.19
N ALA A 17 -5.66 -2.63 -16.07
CA ALA A 17 -6.54 -2.29 -17.17
C ALA A 17 -5.79 -1.56 -18.29
N MET A 18 -5.00 -0.56 -17.93
CA MET A 18 -4.22 0.23 -18.87
C MET A 18 -3.14 -0.63 -19.56
N GLN A 19 -2.35 -1.40 -18.80
CA GLN A 19 -1.29 -2.24 -19.38
C GLN A 19 -1.86 -3.36 -20.26
N LEU A 20 -2.98 -3.96 -19.85
CA LEU A 20 -3.66 -4.97 -20.65
C LEU A 20 -4.11 -4.42 -22.01
N LYS A 21 -4.78 -3.28 -22.03
CA LYS A 21 -5.23 -2.66 -23.27
C LYS A 21 -4.07 -2.13 -24.13
N LYS A 22 -2.98 -1.69 -23.52
CA LYS A 22 -1.76 -1.30 -24.22
C LYS A 22 -1.13 -2.48 -24.97
N SER A 23 -1.04 -3.65 -24.34
CA SER A 23 -0.45 -4.86 -24.94
C SER A 23 -1.43 -5.64 -25.83
N ASN A 24 -2.74 -5.55 -25.57
CA ASN A 24 -3.79 -6.28 -26.26
C ASN A 24 -4.96 -5.35 -26.63
N PRO A 25 -4.80 -4.49 -27.67
CA PRO A 25 -5.77 -3.44 -28.01
C PRO A 25 -7.17 -3.97 -28.36
N ASN A 26 -7.25 -5.20 -28.90
CA ASN A 26 -8.49 -5.79 -29.40
C ASN A 26 -9.37 -6.37 -28.29
N LEU A 27 -8.86 -6.60 -27.08
CA LEU A 27 -9.65 -7.14 -25.98
C LEU A 27 -10.72 -6.14 -25.52
N LYS A 28 -11.93 -6.62 -25.30
CA LYS A 28 -13.02 -5.87 -24.68
C LYS A 28 -12.86 -5.94 -23.15
N VAL A 29 -12.40 -4.83 -22.55
CA VAL A 29 -12.08 -4.77 -21.11
C VAL A 29 -13.01 -3.78 -20.42
N VAL A 30 -13.60 -4.22 -19.30
CA VAL A 30 -14.40 -3.38 -18.40
C VAL A 30 -13.82 -3.41 -16.99
N LEU A 31 -13.84 -2.26 -16.32
CA LEU A 31 -13.48 -2.13 -14.92
C LEU A 31 -14.70 -1.71 -14.11
N LEU A 32 -14.96 -2.43 -13.01
CA LEU A 32 -16.08 -2.19 -12.10
C LEU A 32 -15.55 -1.67 -10.76
N GLU A 33 -16.04 -0.49 -10.33
CA GLU A 33 -15.73 0.11 -9.03
C GLU A 33 -17.02 0.34 -8.23
N LYS A 34 -16.99 -0.05 -6.95
CA LYS A 34 -18.15 0.07 -6.06
C LYS A 34 -18.45 1.49 -5.60
N GLU A 35 -17.43 2.33 -5.51
CA GLU A 35 -17.57 3.74 -5.14
C GLU A 35 -17.96 4.59 -6.36
N ASN A 36 -18.47 5.78 -6.10
CA ASN A 36 -18.76 6.76 -7.16
C ASN A 36 -17.51 7.46 -7.71
N LEU A 37 -16.38 7.29 -7.01
CA LEU A 37 -15.07 7.84 -7.38
C LEU A 37 -14.03 6.72 -7.40
N LEU A 38 -13.14 6.77 -8.38
CA LEU A 38 -11.96 5.91 -8.43
C LEU A 38 -10.98 6.25 -7.30
N VAL A 39 -10.06 5.36 -7.01
CA VAL A 39 -8.93 5.55 -6.08
C VAL A 39 -9.33 5.98 -4.65
N SER A 40 -10.56 5.70 -4.23
CA SER A 40 -11.16 6.21 -2.98
C SER A 40 -10.58 5.58 -1.71
N HIS A 41 -10.04 4.36 -1.79
CA HIS A 41 -9.59 3.60 -0.61
C HIS A 41 -8.07 3.66 -0.42
N GLN A 42 -7.36 2.51 -0.40
CA GLN A 42 -5.92 2.45 -0.10
C GLN A 42 -5.08 3.37 -1.01
N THR A 43 -5.47 3.51 -2.27
CA THR A 43 -4.80 4.43 -3.22
C THR A 43 -4.94 5.89 -2.83
N GLY A 44 -6.09 6.25 -2.30
CA GLY A 44 -6.38 7.62 -1.88
C GLY A 44 -5.97 7.95 -0.45
N ASN A 45 -5.65 6.93 0.36
CA ASN A 45 -5.37 7.05 1.79
C ASN A 45 -4.03 6.36 2.12
N ASN A 46 -2.95 6.85 1.52
CA ASN A 46 -1.59 6.41 1.75
C ASN A 46 -0.66 7.63 1.93
N SER A 47 0.58 7.38 2.29
CA SER A 47 1.58 8.43 2.55
C SER A 47 2.13 9.12 1.30
N GLY A 48 1.80 8.67 0.09
CA GLY A 48 2.32 9.25 -1.16
C GLY A 48 3.80 8.94 -1.44
N VAL A 49 4.42 8.02 -0.72
CA VAL A 49 5.85 7.72 -0.86
C VAL A 49 6.14 6.87 -2.09
N ILE A 50 7.07 7.35 -2.93
CA ILE A 50 7.72 6.58 -3.98
C ILE A 50 8.83 5.76 -3.33
N HIS A 51 8.61 4.45 -3.18
CA HIS A 51 9.55 3.56 -2.50
C HIS A 51 10.72 3.15 -3.41
N SER A 52 11.93 3.15 -2.84
CA SER A 52 13.17 2.81 -3.56
C SER A 52 13.52 1.31 -3.58
N GLY A 53 12.87 0.49 -2.76
CA GLY A 53 13.23 -0.94 -2.65
C GLY A 53 14.18 -1.29 -1.49
N LEU A 54 14.61 -0.33 -0.68
CA LEU A 54 15.60 -0.51 0.40
C LEU A 54 15.25 -1.66 1.37
N TYR A 55 13.99 -1.76 1.76
CA TYR A 55 13.54 -2.68 2.82
C TYR A 55 13.29 -4.12 2.35
N TYR A 56 13.19 -4.37 1.05
CA TYR A 56 12.66 -5.63 0.55
C TYR A 56 13.76 -6.67 0.36
N LYS A 57 13.42 -7.94 0.64
CA LYS A 57 14.35 -9.05 0.48
C LYS A 57 14.77 -9.14 -0.99
N PRO A 58 16.08 -9.14 -1.32
CA PRO A 58 16.56 -9.29 -2.67
C PRO A 58 15.99 -10.53 -3.34
N GLY A 59 15.60 -10.42 -4.62
CA GLY A 59 15.00 -11.51 -5.40
C GLY A 59 13.52 -11.81 -5.07
N SER A 60 12.90 -11.18 -4.06
CA SER A 60 11.45 -11.31 -3.82
C SER A 60 10.65 -10.59 -4.90
N LEU A 61 9.40 -11.03 -5.12
CA LEU A 61 8.48 -10.32 -6.03
C LEU A 61 8.29 -8.85 -5.62
N LYS A 62 8.31 -8.59 -4.33
CA LYS A 62 8.20 -7.25 -3.76
C LYS A 62 9.39 -6.37 -4.14
N ALA A 63 10.62 -6.89 -4.11
CA ALA A 63 11.83 -6.15 -4.50
C ALA A 63 11.86 -5.92 -6.01
N THR A 64 11.68 -6.97 -6.82
CA THR A 64 11.73 -6.89 -8.29
C THR A 64 10.66 -5.97 -8.86
N ASN A 65 9.41 -6.11 -8.40
CA ASN A 65 8.32 -5.24 -8.82
C ASN A 65 8.51 -3.79 -8.34
N CYS A 66 9.10 -3.58 -7.14
CA CYS A 66 9.41 -2.23 -6.68
C CYS A 66 10.43 -1.55 -7.58
N LEU A 67 11.54 -2.20 -7.88
CA LEU A 67 12.61 -1.61 -8.69
C LEU A 67 12.16 -1.33 -10.13
N LYS A 68 11.46 -2.30 -10.75
CA LYS A 68 10.88 -2.13 -12.09
C LYS A 68 9.82 -1.03 -12.09
N GLY A 69 8.87 -1.11 -11.17
CA GLY A 69 7.76 -0.16 -11.08
C GLY A 69 8.19 1.25 -10.68
N TYR A 70 9.25 1.41 -9.88
CA TYR A 70 9.85 2.70 -9.58
C TYR A 70 10.28 3.43 -10.86
N ARG A 71 11.05 2.75 -11.75
CA ARG A 71 11.48 3.33 -13.03
C ARG A 71 10.29 3.68 -13.90
N GLN A 72 9.37 2.74 -14.06
CA GLN A 72 8.15 2.94 -14.86
C GLN A 72 7.28 4.10 -14.31
N LEU A 73 7.19 4.25 -12.99
CA LEU A 73 6.41 5.32 -12.36
C LEU A 73 7.04 6.69 -12.62
N ILE A 74 8.36 6.83 -12.48
CA ILE A 74 9.06 8.10 -12.76
C ILE A 74 8.90 8.47 -14.25
N GLU A 75 9.19 7.53 -15.17
CA GLU A 75 9.00 7.75 -16.61
C GLU A 75 7.53 8.10 -16.95
N PHE A 76 6.57 7.47 -16.26
CA PHE A 76 5.17 7.78 -16.43
C PHE A 76 4.84 9.20 -15.94
N CYS A 77 5.31 9.59 -14.75
CA CYS A 77 5.07 10.91 -14.22
C CYS A 77 5.68 12.00 -15.12
N ASP A 78 6.90 11.79 -15.62
CA ASP A 78 7.56 12.71 -16.55
C ASP A 78 6.75 12.85 -17.86
N ARG A 79 6.36 11.74 -18.47
CA ARG A 79 5.58 11.74 -19.72
C ARG A 79 4.21 12.40 -19.57
N GLU A 80 3.54 12.16 -18.46
CA GLU A 80 2.17 12.64 -18.22
C GLU A 80 2.15 13.98 -17.47
N ASN A 81 3.32 14.61 -17.23
CA ASN A 81 3.46 15.85 -16.47
C ASN A 81 2.81 15.79 -15.07
N ILE A 82 2.94 14.65 -14.37
CA ILE A 82 2.47 14.48 -13.00
C ILE A 82 3.57 14.95 -12.04
N PRO A 83 3.30 15.94 -11.19
CA PRO A 83 4.27 16.43 -10.23
C PRO A 83 4.69 15.35 -9.23
N TYR A 84 5.99 15.17 -9.05
CA TYR A 84 6.60 14.35 -8.01
C TYR A 84 7.88 15.02 -7.52
N ASP A 85 8.43 14.57 -6.39
CA ASP A 85 9.68 15.10 -5.85
C ASP A 85 10.52 13.94 -5.28
N LEU A 86 11.73 13.76 -5.81
CA LEU A 86 12.71 12.81 -5.26
C LEU A 86 13.48 13.47 -4.11
N CYS A 87 12.75 13.80 -3.06
CA CYS A 87 13.27 14.52 -1.90
C CYS A 87 14.27 13.73 -1.05
N GLY A 88 14.38 12.44 -1.29
CA GLY A 88 15.21 11.56 -0.49
C GLY A 88 14.59 11.16 0.86
N LYS A 89 15.29 10.26 1.54
CA LYS A 89 14.91 9.73 2.85
C LYS A 89 16.13 9.46 3.70
N ILE A 90 16.06 9.73 4.99
CA ILE A 90 17.01 9.19 5.96
C ILE A 90 16.37 8.06 6.78
N VAL A 91 17.12 6.97 6.97
CA VAL A 91 16.81 5.93 7.96
C VAL A 91 17.77 6.09 9.10
N VAL A 92 17.25 6.30 10.32
CA VAL A 92 18.01 6.74 11.48
C VAL A 92 18.04 5.66 12.54
N ALA A 93 19.23 5.29 13.01
CA ALA A 93 19.45 4.51 14.21
C ALA A 93 19.54 5.45 15.42
N THR A 94 18.73 5.19 16.43
CA THR A 94 18.66 5.99 17.67
C THR A 94 19.34 5.31 18.86
N SER A 95 19.75 4.05 18.72
CA SER A 95 20.47 3.28 19.73
C SER A 95 21.52 2.36 19.09
N GLU A 96 22.52 1.94 19.89
CA GLU A 96 23.55 1.02 19.43
C GLU A 96 23.00 -0.36 19.00
N GLU A 97 21.91 -0.80 19.63
CA GLU A 97 21.22 -2.06 19.27
C GLU A 97 20.65 -2.05 17.84
N GLU A 98 20.41 -0.88 17.28
CA GLU A 98 19.91 -0.69 15.92
C GLU A 98 21.01 -0.68 14.85
N LEU A 99 22.29 -0.48 15.23
CA LEU A 99 23.41 -0.40 14.29
C LEU A 99 23.60 -1.67 13.43
N PRO A 100 23.57 -2.89 13.97
CA PRO A 100 23.65 -4.09 13.15
C PRO A 100 22.49 -4.23 12.15
N ARG A 101 21.29 -3.77 12.54
CA ARG A 101 20.09 -3.78 11.68
C ARG A 101 20.22 -2.74 10.57
N LEU A 102 20.78 -1.57 10.90
CA LEU A 102 21.06 -0.51 9.92
C LEU A 102 22.07 -0.99 8.87
N GLU A 103 23.15 -1.66 9.30
CA GLU A 103 24.13 -2.26 8.40
C GLU A 103 23.52 -3.29 7.46
N ASN A 104 22.72 -4.22 8.02
CA ASN A 104 22.00 -5.22 7.21
C ASN A 104 21.05 -4.56 6.20
N LEU A 105 20.42 -3.45 6.57
CA LEU A 105 19.55 -2.69 5.67
C LEU A 105 20.34 -2.02 4.54
N TYR A 106 21.53 -1.48 4.85
CA TYR A 106 22.43 -0.90 3.87
C TYR A 106 22.88 -1.94 2.83
N GLN A 107 23.36 -3.11 3.29
CA GLN A 107 23.78 -4.20 2.42
C GLN A 107 22.62 -4.67 1.53
N ARG A 108 21.42 -4.82 2.09
CA ARG A 108 20.21 -5.16 1.33
C ARG A 108 19.90 -4.13 0.26
N GLY A 109 20.09 -2.84 0.54
CA GLY A 109 19.94 -1.77 -0.43
C GLY A 109 20.90 -1.92 -1.60
N LEU A 110 22.18 -2.21 -1.33
CA LEU A 110 23.19 -2.45 -2.35
C LEU A 110 22.86 -3.69 -3.21
N GLU A 111 22.44 -4.80 -2.59
CA GLU A 111 22.00 -6.01 -3.27
C GLU A 111 20.78 -5.76 -4.16
N ASN A 112 19.91 -4.85 -3.80
CA ASN A 112 18.78 -4.38 -4.63
C ASN A 112 19.21 -3.35 -5.70
N GLY A 113 20.50 -3.04 -5.85
CA GLY A 113 21.02 -2.14 -6.87
C GLY A 113 20.94 -0.65 -6.54
N LEU A 114 20.72 -0.29 -5.27
CA LEU A 114 20.71 1.10 -4.81
C LEU A 114 22.14 1.60 -4.57
N THR A 115 22.89 1.89 -5.64
CA THR A 115 24.33 2.19 -5.59
C THR A 115 24.70 3.55 -5.01
N ARG A 116 23.71 4.50 -4.89
CA ARG A 116 23.94 5.85 -4.36
C ARG A 116 23.39 6.05 -2.94
N ILE A 117 23.12 4.96 -2.21
CA ILE A 117 22.82 5.06 -0.79
C ILE A 117 24.12 5.27 0.00
N GLU A 118 24.06 6.06 1.06
CA GLU A 118 25.22 6.44 1.84
C GLU A 118 24.99 6.19 3.32
N LYS A 119 25.98 5.62 4.01
CA LYS A 119 26.00 5.62 5.48
C LYS A 119 26.40 6.99 5.95
N ILE A 120 25.62 7.57 6.86
CA ILE A 120 25.83 8.91 7.40
C ILE A 120 26.05 8.86 8.90
N THR A 121 26.93 9.72 9.39
CA THR A 121 27.22 9.89 10.82
C THR A 121 26.13 10.70 11.53
N ALA A 122 26.19 10.74 12.87
CA ALA A 122 25.28 11.55 13.68
C ALA A 122 25.30 13.04 13.28
N ASP A 123 26.46 13.59 12.95
CA ASP A 123 26.59 14.99 12.54
C ASP A 123 26.03 15.21 11.14
N ALA A 124 26.33 14.32 10.20
CA ALA A 124 25.80 14.38 8.83
C ALA A 124 24.25 14.21 8.75
N ILE A 125 23.62 13.57 9.72
CA ILE A 125 22.14 13.53 9.80
C ILE A 125 21.59 14.96 9.86
N ARG A 126 22.24 15.87 10.60
CA ARG A 126 21.80 17.26 10.78
C ARG A 126 21.91 18.09 9.51
N ASP A 127 22.78 17.72 8.59
CA ASP A 127 22.90 18.40 7.29
C ASP A 127 21.64 18.20 6.44
N TYR A 128 21.01 17.03 6.54
CA TYR A 128 19.75 16.71 5.85
C TYR A 128 18.53 17.14 6.67
N GLU A 129 18.56 16.87 7.97
CA GLU A 129 17.44 17.04 8.91
C GLU A 129 17.91 17.63 10.24
N PRO A 130 17.98 18.98 10.34
CA PRO A 130 18.59 19.65 11.51
C PRO A 130 17.96 19.31 12.87
N GLN A 131 16.69 18.88 12.88
CA GLN A 131 15.94 18.57 14.11
C GLN A 131 15.85 17.07 14.41
N ILE A 132 16.56 16.24 13.64
CA ILE A 132 16.59 14.79 13.85
C ILE A 132 17.82 14.40 14.67
N THR A 133 17.59 13.48 15.61
CA THR A 133 18.64 12.95 16.49
C THR A 133 18.81 11.46 16.21
N GLY A 134 20.06 11.06 15.99
CA GLY A 134 20.45 9.66 15.79
C GLY A 134 21.94 9.50 15.97
N ILE A 135 22.40 8.25 16.09
CA ILE A 135 23.82 7.89 16.22
C ILE A 135 24.46 7.52 14.87
N ALA A 136 23.65 7.07 13.92
CA ALA A 136 24.02 6.79 12.54
C ALA A 136 22.77 6.74 11.65
N GLY A 137 22.95 6.83 10.33
CA GLY A 137 21.84 6.72 9.40
C GLY A 137 22.25 6.18 8.02
N ILE A 138 21.24 6.03 7.17
CA ILE A 138 21.41 5.80 5.74
C ILE A 138 20.66 6.89 5.00
N TRP A 139 21.36 7.62 4.15
CA TRP A 139 20.75 8.50 3.15
C TRP A 139 20.34 7.71 1.92
N VAL A 140 19.10 7.92 1.46
CA VAL A 140 18.49 7.19 0.33
C VAL A 140 17.92 8.19 -0.68
N PRO A 141 18.69 8.63 -1.67
CA PRO A 141 18.31 9.68 -2.63
C PRO A 141 17.19 9.26 -3.60
N TYR A 142 16.95 7.96 -3.74
CA TYR A 142 15.94 7.42 -4.66
C TYR A 142 14.50 7.57 -4.17
N THR A 143 14.29 7.81 -2.88
CA THR A 143 12.95 7.88 -2.31
C THR A 143 12.33 9.24 -2.63
N GLY A 144 11.05 9.24 -2.97
CA GLY A 144 10.34 10.47 -3.30
C GLY A 144 8.88 10.47 -2.85
N ILE A 145 8.15 11.46 -3.29
CA ILE A 145 6.74 11.68 -2.99
C ILE A 145 5.95 12.03 -4.25
N VAL A 146 4.71 11.55 -4.32
CA VAL A 146 3.76 11.80 -5.42
C VAL A 146 2.33 11.70 -4.89
N ASP A 147 1.36 12.28 -5.59
CA ASP A 147 -0.04 11.99 -5.32
C ASP A 147 -0.52 10.79 -6.16
N PHE A 148 -0.67 9.63 -5.52
CA PHE A 148 -1.16 8.42 -6.19
C PHE A 148 -2.62 8.51 -6.64
N LYS A 149 -3.42 9.48 -6.15
CA LYS A 149 -4.75 9.76 -6.72
C LYS A 149 -4.63 10.32 -8.13
N VAL A 150 -3.71 11.25 -8.33
CA VAL A 150 -3.43 11.84 -9.66
C VAL A 150 -2.93 10.76 -10.61
N VAL A 151 -1.97 9.95 -10.17
CA VAL A 151 -1.42 8.83 -10.96
C VAL A 151 -2.52 7.86 -11.37
N GLY A 152 -3.33 7.37 -10.42
CA GLY A 152 -4.39 6.40 -10.70
C GLY A 152 -5.50 6.96 -11.61
N ASN A 153 -5.90 8.22 -11.42
CA ASN A 153 -6.86 8.87 -12.31
C ASN A 153 -6.30 9.06 -13.73
N ARG A 154 -4.99 9.29 -13.87
CA ARG A 154 -4.36 9.36 -15.20
C ARG A 154 -4.34 7.99 -15.88
N TYR A 155 -4.08 6.88 -15.15
CA TYR A 155 -4.25 5.53 -15.68
C TYR A 155 -5.66 5.30 -16.22
N ALA A 156 -6.69 5.73 -15.46
CA ALA A 156 -8.09 5.62 -15.88
C ALA A 156 -8.37 6.40 -17.17
N SER A 157 -7.86 7.65 -17.26
CA SER A 157 -8.04 8.50 -18.45
C SER A 157 -7.40 7.90 -19.70
N ILE A 158 -6.21 7.31 -19.58
CA ILE A 158 -5.54 6.62 -20.68
C ILE A 158 -6.31 5.36 -21.06
N PHE A 159 -6.70 4.55 -20.07
CA PHE A 159 -7.47 3.33 -20.30
C PHE A 159 -8.76 3.58 -21.07
N THR A 160 -9.50 4.62 -20.71
CA THR A 160 -10.79 4.93 -21.37
C THR A 160 -10.60 5.76 -22.64
N GLY A 161 -9.82 6.83 -22.61
CA GLY A 161 -9.71 7.80 -23.69
C GLY A 161 -8.79 7.37 -24.82
N GLU A 162 -7.66 6.73 -24.51
CA GLU A 162 -6.69 6.33 -25.54
C GLU A 162 -6.89 4.88 -25.98
N TYR A 163 -7.28 3.98 -25.07
CA TYR A 163 -7.38 2.55 -25.34
C TYR A 163 -8.82 2.03 -25.47
N GLY A 164 -9.84 2.88 -25.28
CA GLY A 164 -11.24 2.52 -25.46
C GLY A 164 -11.76 1.47 -24.47
N GLY A 165 -11.19 1.42 -23.26
CA GLY A 165 -11.72 0.61 -22.18
C GLY A 165 -12.95 1.25 -21.53
N GLU A 166 -13.71 0.46 -20.77
CA GLU A 166 -14.92 0.93 -20.11
C GLU A 166 -14.75 0.91 -18.57
N ILE A 167 -15.23 1.94 -17.88
CA ILE A 167 -15.24 2.02 -16.42
C ILE A 167 -16.67 2.28 -15.95
N TYR A 168 -17.13 1.48 -14.99
CA TYR A 168 -18.41 1.68 -14.31
C TYR A 168 -18.16 1.93 -12.81
N VAL A 169 -18.35 3.17 -12.38
CA VAL A 169 -18.34 3.55 -10.96
C VAL A 169 -19.72 3.36 -10.33
N GLY A 170 -19.83 3.25 -9.01
CA GLY A 170 -21.07 2.94 -8.30
C GLY A 170 -21.57 1.50 -8.53
N HIS A 171 -20.73 0.63 -9.10
CA HIS A 171 -21.08 -0.73 -9.50
C HIS A 171 -20.42 -1.75 -8.56
N ARG A 172 -20.93 -1.85 -7.34
CA ARG A 172 -20.53 -2.88 -6.37
C ARG A 172 -20.87 -4.26 -6.91
N VAL A 173 -19.87 -5.14 -7.01
CA VAL A 173 -20.10 -6.56 -7.31
C VAL A 173 -20.79 -7.21 -6.13
N THR A 174 -21.92 -7.87 -6.39
CA THR A 174 -22.76 -8.54 -5.39
C THR A 174 -22.83 -10.04 -5.57
N ALA A 175 -22.62 -10.54 -6.79
CA ALA A 175 -22.56 -11.97 -7.10
C ALA A 175 -21.69 -12.22 -8.33
N ILE A 176 -21.13 -13.44 -8.41
CA ILE A 176 -20.41 -13.97 -9.56
C ILE A 176 -20.94 -15.38 -9.82
N HIS A 177 -21.53 -15.59 -10.98
CA HIS A 177 -22.04 -16.89 -11.42
C HIS A 177 -21.15 -17.48 -12.50
N ARG A 178 -20.40 -18.52 -12.15
CA ARG A 178 -19.55 -19.25 -13.11
C ARG A 178 -20.39 -20.13 -14.02
N LYS A 179 -20.10 -20.08 -15.28
CA LYS A 179 -20.60 -21.01 -16.33
C LYS A 179 -19.42 -21.84 -16.84
N ASN A 180 -19.66 -22.71 -17.78
CA ASN A 180 -18.60 -23.59 -18.31
C ASN A 180 -17.45 -22.82 -19.02
N SER A 181 -17.76 -21.74 -19.76
CA SER A 181 -16.80 -20.99 -20.58
C SER A 181 -16.69 -19.51 -20.25
N HIS A 182 -17.52 -18.99 -19.35
CA HIS A 182 -17.57 -17.56 -19.00
C HIS A 182 -18.15 -17.39 -17.59
N SER A 183 -18.20 -16.17 -17.13
CA SER A 183 -18.83 -15.79 -15.85
C SER A 183 -19.80 -14.64 -16.05
N GLU A 184 -20.86 -14.62 -15.24
CA GLU A 184 -21.78 -13.48 -15.10
C GLU A 184 -21.43 -12.76 -13.81
N VAL A 185 -21.00 -11.50 -13.92
CA VAL A 185 -20.70 -10.62 -12.78
C VAL A 185 -21.88 -9.68 -12.58
N ILE A 186 -22.53 -9.76 -11.41
CA ILE A 186 -23.65 -8.90 -11.06
C ILE A 186 -23.11 -7.70 -10.27
N ALA A 187 -23.27 -6.50 -10.82
CA ALA A 187 -22.79 -5.27 -10.22
C ALA A 187 -23.71 -4.09 -10.52
N GLY A 188 -24.05 -3.26 -9.53
CA GLY A 188 -24.90 -2.07 -9.71
C GLY A 188 -26.25 -2.35 -10.35
N GLY A 189 -26.83 -3.55 -10.14
CA GLY A 189 -28.09 -3.97 -10.74
C GLY A 189 -27.98 -4.42 -12.21
N LYS A 190 -26.79 -4.50 -12.78
CA LYS A 190 -26.50 -4.98 -14.14
C LYS A 190 -25.76 -6.30 -14.10
N THR A 191 -25.87 -7.07 -15.19
CA THR A 191 -25.09 -8.29 -15.43
C THR A 191 -24.02 -8.03 -16.48
N PHE A 192 -22.77 -8.37 -16.15
CA PHE A 192 -21.62 -8.26 -17.04
C PHE A 192 -21.13 -9.68 -17.36
N GLU A 193 -21.36 -10.13 -18.60
CA GLU A 193 -20.82 -11.41 -19.07
C GLU A 193 -19.35 -11.23 -19.45
N THR A 194 -18.48 -12.12 -18.98
CA THR A 194 -17.03 -12.02 -19.17
C THR A 194 -16.35 -13.39 -19.27
N LYS A 195 -15.33 -13.50 -20.13
CA LYS A 195 -14.53 -14.74 -20.23
C LYS A 195 -13.56 -14.89 -19.05
N LEU A 196 -13.00 -13.77 -18.55
CA LEU A 196 -12.05 -13.77 -17.46
C LEU A 196 -12.35 -12.64 -16.47
N ILE A 197 -12.23 -12.94 -15.17
CA ILE A 197 -12.31 -11.95 -14.10
C ILE A 197 -10.91 -11.69 -13.54
N VAL A 198 -10.57 -10.42 -13.31
CA VAL A 198 -9.39 -10.01 -12.55
C VAL A 198 -9.84 -9.31 -11.28
N ASN A 199 -9.60 -9.93 -10.16
CA ASN A 199 -9.97 -9.41 -8.85
C ASN A 199 -8.82 -8.59 -8.25
N THR A 200 -9.01 -7.27 -8.24
CA THR A 200 -8.12 -6.27 -7.62
C THR A 200 -8.85 -5.49 -6.52
N ALA A 201 -9.81 -6.13 -5.83
CA ALA A 201 -10.73 -5.48 -4.90
C ALA A 201 -10.10 -5.11 -3.53
N GLY A 202 -8.77 -5.17 -3.39
CA GLY A 202 -8.02 -4.68 -2.22
C GLY A 202 -8.55 -5.23 -0.90
N LEU A 203 -9.15 -4.39 -0.06
CA LEU A 203 -9.71 -4.79 1.24
C LEU A 203 -10.80 -5.87 1.16
N TYR A 204 -11.40 -6.09 -0.01
CA TYR A 204 -12.46 -7.09 -0.23
C TYR A 204 -12.04 -8.21 -1.19
N CYS A 205 -10.76 -8.33 -1.56
CA CYS A 205 -10.30 -9.30 -2.56
C CYS A 205 -10.62 -10.76 -2.18
N ASP A 206 -10.50 -11.12 -0.90
CA ASP A 206 -10.87 -12.46 -0.37
C ASP A 206 -12.37 -12.71 -0.50
N ARG A 207 -13.23 -11.70 -0.33
CA ARG A 207 -14.69 -11.82 -0.48
C ARG A 207 -15.10 -11.96 -1.95
N VAL A 208 -14.47 -11.18 -2.83
CA VAL A 208 -14.71 -11.29 -4.27
C VAL A 208 -14.24 -12.65 -4.80
N ALA A 209 -13.10 -13.15 -4.33
CA ALA A 209 -12.66 -14.52 -4.65
C ALA A 209 -13.69 -15.57 -4.23
N GLN A 210 -14.24 -15.45 -3.02
CA GLN A 210 -15.30 -16.34 -2.51
C GLN A 210 -16.59 -16.27 -3.34
N MET A 211 -17.01 -15.06 -3.77
CA MET A 211 -18.14 -14.90 -4.68
C MET A 211 -17.91 -15.64 -6.01
N GLY A 212 -16.67 -15.65 -6.49
CA GLY A 212 -16.25 -16.40 -7.67
C GLY A 212 -16.01 -17.89 -7.43
N GLY A 213 -16.40 -18.44 -6.27
CA GLY A 213 -16.26 -19.87 -5.95
C GLY A 213 -14.83 -20.31 -5.59
N VAL A 214 -13.89 -19.37 -5.45
CA VAL A 214 -12.54 -19.63 -4.93
C VAL A 214 -12.57 -19.50 -3.42
N ASN A 215 -12.00 -20.46 -2.70
CA ASN A 215 -11.88 -20.37 -1.23
C ASN A 215 -10.41 -20.23 -0.84
N PRO A 216 -9.88 -19.00 -0.84
CA PRO A 216 -8.47 -18.77 -0.58
C PRO A 216 -8.12 -19.15 0.87
N ASP A 217 -6.91 -19.69 1.08
CA ASP A 217 -6.41 -20.01 2.43
C ASP A 217 -5.93 -18.76 3.19
N VAL A 218 -6.40 -17.60 2.80
CA VAL A 218 -6.13 -16.32 3.45
C VAL A 218 -7.41 -15.55 3.74
N ARG A 219 -7.35 -14.72 4.78
CA ARG A 219 -8.35 -13.72 5.12
C ARG A 219 -7.69 -12.35 5.17
N ILE A 220 -8.36 -11.34 4.62
CA ILE A 220 -7.89 -9.96 4.77
C ILE A 220 -8.25 -9.44 6.16
N ILE A 221 -7.23 -9.09 6.92
CA ILE A 221 -7.33 -8.46 8.22
C ILE A 221 -7.01 -6.97 8.03
N PRO A 222 -7.95 -6.06 8.34
CA PRO A 222 -7.73 -4.64 8.15
C PRO A 222 -6.93 -4.05 9.31
N PHE A 223 -5.77 -3.43 9.01
CA PHE A 223 -5.00 -2.66 9.97
C PHE A 223 -5.05 -1.18 9.62
N ARG A 224 -5.59 -0.38 10.53
CA ARG A 224 -5.63 1.08 10.38
C ARG A 224 -4.33 1.69 10.87
N GLY A 225 -3.69 2.46 9.99
CA GLY A 225 -2.61 3.35 10.32
C GLY A 225 -3.16 4.76 10.52
N GLU A 226 -3.02 5.30 11.72
CA GLU A 226 -3.48 6.65 12.06
C GLU A 226 -2.31 7.62 12.04
N TYR A 227 -2.54 8.80 11.51
CA TYR A 227 -1.53 9.84 11.39
C TYR A 227 -1.92 11.07 12.20
N TYR A 228 -0.91 11.77 12.68
CA TYR A 228 -0.98 13.19 12.97
C TYR A 228 -0.29 13.97 11.85
N GLU A 229 -0.55 15.25 11.78
CA GLU A 229 0.21 16.19 10.95
C GLU A 229 0.92 17.19 11.86
N LEU A 230 2.07 17.72 11.43
CA LEU A 230 2.67 18.87 12.08
C LEU A 230 1.85 20.11 11.76
N ALA A 231 1.56 20.90 12.80
CA ALA A 231 0.94 22.22 12.64
C ALA A 231 1.74 23.06 11.65
N GLU A 232 1.08 23.93 10.89
CA GLU A 232 1.67 24.66 9.78
C GLU A 232 2.95 25.41 10.16
N ASN A 233 2.95 26.10 11.29
CA ASN A 233 4.10 26.83 11.82
C ASN A 233 5.24 25.93 12.33
N ARG A 234 5.04 24.61 12.35
CA ARG A 234 6.01 23.59 12.83
C ARG A 234 6.52 22.69 11.72
N ARG A 235 6.03 22.81 10.49
CA ARG A 235 6.44 21.97 9.34
C ARG A 235 7.92 22.07 9.04
N HIS A 236 8.57 23.21 9.36
CA HIS A 236 10.02 23.41 9.19
C HIS A 236 10.90 22.48 10.04
N LEU A 237 10.31 21.73 11.00
CA LEU A 237 11.07 20.76 11.79
C LEU A 237 11.50 19.53 11.00
N ILE A 238 10.86 19.25 9.87
CA ILE A 238 11.11 18.07 9.02
C ILE A 238 11.18 18.55 7.57
N ASN A 239 12.27 18.25 6.89
CA ASN A 239 12.47 18.64 5.49
C ASN A 239 12.03 17.56 4.50
N ASN A 240 12.30 16.29 4.80
CA ASN A 240 12.15 15.17 3.87
C ASN A 240 11.39 14.00 4.53
N LEU A 241 11.87 12.79 4.31
CA LEU A 241 11.32 11.55 4.86
C LEU A 241 12.27 11.02 5.94
N VAL A 242 11.79 10.86 7.17
CA VAL A 242 12.60 10.42 8.31
C VAL A 242 12.01 9.16 8.92
N TYR A 243 12.72 8.06 8.80
CA TYR A 243 12.26 6.73 9.18
C TYR A 243 13.17 6.10 10.23
N PRO A 244 12.64 5.36 11.21
CA PRO A 244 13.46 4.56 12.13
C PRO A 244 14.01 3.31 11.43
N VAL A 245 15.02 2.69 12.01
CA VAL A 245 15.44 1.35 11.66
C VAL A 245 14.31 0.37 11.98
N PRO A 246 13.92 -0.53 11.03
CA PRO A 246 12.87 -1.50 11.28
C PRO A 246 13.21 -2.46 12.43
N ASP A 247 12.24 -2.70 13.30
CA ASP A 247 12.36 -3.75 14.31
C ASP A 247 11.83 -5.07 13.72
N PRO A 248 12.66 -6.14 13.62
CA PRO A 248 12.24 -7.42 13.05
C PRO A 248 11.15 -8.13 13.86
N ASN A 249 10.98 -7.77 15.14
CA ASN A 249 9.92 -8.29 15.99
C ASN A 249 8.57 -7.62 15.73
N PHE A 250 8.55 -6.53 14.95
CA PHE A 250 7.37 -5.74 14.64
C PHE A 250 6.93 -6.00 13.19
N PRO A 251 5.68 -6.42 12.95
CA PRO A 251 5.19 -6.68 11.59
C PRO A 251 5.01 -5.40 10.77
N PHE A 252 5.05 -4.23 11.41
CA PHE A 252 4.90 -2.93 10.78
C PHE A 252 6.05 -2.01 11.14
N LEU A 253 6.36 -1.05 10.27
CA LEU A 253 7.35 -0.02 10.54
C LEU A 253 6.86 0.90 11.67
N GLY A 254 7.78 1.32 12.53
CA GLY A 254 7.51 2.30 13.59
C GLY A 254 7.07 3.67 13.05
N VAL A 255 6.57 4.53 13.94
CA VAL A 255 6.17 5.89 13.59
C VAL A 255 7.34 6.66 12.97
N HIS A 256 7.05 7.43 11.93
CA HIS A 256 8.02 8.15 11.13
C HIS A 256 7.43 9.47 10.61
N TYR A 257 8.23 10.30 9.98
CA TYR A 257 7.78 11.54 9.37
C TYR A 257 7.79 11.42 7.86
N THR A 258 6.75 11.94 7.22
CA THR A 258 6.59 11.92 5.77
C THR A 258 6.12 13.27 5.27
N ARG A 259 6.95 13.92 4.43
CA ARG A 259 6.55 15.11 3.68
C ARG A 259 5.58 14.70 2.58
N ARG A 260 4.56 15.51 2.34
CA ARG A 260 3.56 15.28 1.29
C ARG A 260 3.78 16.21 0.10
N ILE A 261 3.47 15.70 -1.10
CA ILE A 261 3.61 16.50 -2.35
C ILE A 261 2.67 17.73 -2.35
N ALA A 262 1.49 17.62 -1.75
CA ALA A 262 0.55 18.74 -1.58
C ALA A 262 0.92 19.69 -0.42
N GLY A 263 2.05 19.47 0.22
CA GLY A 263 2.47 20.17 1.43
C GLY A 263 1.99 19.48 2.70
N GLY A 264 2.61 19.85 3.83
CA GLY A 264 2.38 19.20 5.13
C GLY A 264 3.36 18.09 5.44
N ILE A 265 3.46 17.78 6.72
CA ILE A 265 4.29 16.69 7.26
C ILE A 265 3.40 15.76 8.06
N GLU A 266 3.22 14.56 7.59
CA GLU A 266 2.57 13.50 8.34
C GLU A 266 3.54 12.89 9.36
N ALA A 267 3.02 12.60 10.55
CA ALA A 267 3.70 11.93 11.64
C ALA A 267 2.93 10.66 11.99
N GLY A 268 3.52 9.50 11.80
CA GLY A 268 2.87 8.20 11.97
C GLY A 268 3.36 7.20 10.92
N PRO A 269 2.56 6.17 10.60
CA PRO A 269 1.37 5.76 11.33
C PRO A 269 1.68 4.83 12.51
N ASN A 270 0.69 4.67 13.40
CA ASN A 270 0.58 3.47 14.21
C ASN A 270 -0.01 2.30 13.40
N ALA A 271 -0.29 1.17 14.04
CA ALA A 271 -0.94 0.04 13.38
C ALA A 271 -1.91 -0.66 14.34
N VAL A 272 -3.20 -0.32 14.25
CA VAL A 272 -4.26 -0.91 15.06
C VAL A 272 -5.22 -1.73 14.21
N LEU A 273 -5.82 -2.77 14.80
CA LEU A 273 -6.91 -3.49 14.14
C LEU A 273 -8.07 -2.51 13.86
N ALA A 274 -8.51 -2.44 12.61
CA ALA A 274 -9.71 -1.72 12.25
C ALA A 274 -10.94 -2.62 12.45
N PHE A 275 -12.00 -2.08 13.09
CA PHE A 275 -13.24 -2.83 13.33
C PHE A 275 -14.20 -2.81 12.15
N ARG A 276 -13.73 -2.30 11.02
CA ARG A 276 -14.37 -2.33 9.71
C ARG A 276 -13.29 -2.34 8.63
N ARG A 277 -13.50 -3.06 7.52
CA ARG A 277 -12.51 -3.13 6.42
C ARG A 277 -12.17 -1.77 5.83
N GLU A 278 -13.16 -0.89 5.75
CA GLU A 278 -12.99 0.50 5.33
C GLU A 278 -13.21 1.45 6.53
N GLY A 279 -12.65 1.08 7.68
CA GLY A 279 -12.76 1.83 8.93
C GLY A 279 -11.67 2.88 9.07
N TYR A 280 -11.85 4.04 8.40
CA TYR A 280 -10.91 5.16 8.46
C TYR A 280 -11.04 5.98 9.75
N LYS A 281 -12.20 5.94 10.40
CA LYS A 281 -12.44 6.58 11.69
C LYS A 281 -12.42 5.54 12.82
N LYS A 282 -12.10 5.99 14.04
CA LYS A 282 -12.12 5.12 15.25
C LYS A 282 -13.52 4.60 15.58
N THR A 283 -14.54 5.34 15.13
CA THR A 283 -15.96 5.03 15.32
C THR A 283 -16.53 4.11 14.24
N ASP A 284 -15.79 3.82 13.17
CA ASP A 284 -16.24 2.93 12.11
C ASP A 284 -16.18 1.49 12.59
N ILE A 285 -17.32 0.92 12.91
CA ILE A 285 -17.46 -0.46 13.44
C ILE A 285 -18.45 -1.24 12.58
N SER A 286 -18.09 -2.47 12.24
CA SER A 286 -18.96 -3.47 11.64
C SER A 286 -18.82 -4.77 12.41
N LEU A 287 -19.86 -5.19 13.11
CA LEU A 287 -19.83 -6.44 13.91
C LEU A 287 -19.50 -7.65 13.03
N VAL A 288 -20.09 -7.72 11.84
CA VAL A 288 -19.86 -8.83 10.90
C VAL A 288 -18.41 -8.92 10.45
N GLU A 289 -17.82 -7.78 10.07
CA GLU A 289 -16.42 -7.73 9.60
C GLU A 289 -15.44 -7.95 10.76
N THR A 290 -15.72 -7.37 11.93
CA THR A 290 -14.95 -7.57 13.16
C THR A 290 -14.95 -9.04 13.58
N CYS A 291 -16.11 -9.67 13.69
CA CYS A 291 -16.21 -11.09 14.01
C CYS A 291 -15.50 -11.94 12.95
N SER A 292 -15.69 -11.63 11.67
CA SER A 292 -15.00 -12.35 10.58
C SER A 292 -13.48 -12.28 10.68
N ALA A 293 -12.91 -11.17 11.17
CA ALA A 293 -11.47 -11.05 11.42
C ALA A 293 -11.05 -11.78 12.71
N LEU A 294 -11.74 -11.52 13.81
CA LEU A 294 -11.37 -12.05 15.14
C LEU A 294 -11.48 -13.58 15.22
N PHE A 295 -12.48 -14.17 14.57
CA PHE A 295 -12.69 -15.64 14.57
C PHE A 295 -11.96 -16.36 13.42
N TRP A 296 -11.13 -15.65 12.65
CA TRP A 296 -10.24 -16.32 11.70
C TRP A 296 -9.15 -17.07 12.47
N PRO A 297 -9.00 -18.40 12.29
CA PRO A 297 -8.06 -19.21 13.10
C PRO A 297 -6.64 -18.69 13.07
N GLY A 298 -6.17 -18.25 11.90
CA GLY A 298 -4.83 -17.67 11.76
C GLY A 298 -4.68 -16.38 12.54
N PHE A 299 -5.69 -15.49 12.49
CA PHE A 299 -5.60 -14.22 13.21
C PHE A 299 -5.70 -14.40 14.74
N MET A 300 -6.43 -15.40 15.21
CA MET A 300 -6.42 -15.78 16.64
C MET A 300 -5.00 -16.13 17.12
N LYS A 301 -4.22 -16.87 16.30
CA LYS A 301 -2.82 -17.17 16.60
C LYS A 301 -1.94 -15.92 16.59
N VAL A 302 -2.16 -15.02 15.63
CA VAL A 302 -1.46 -13.72 15.56
C VAL A 302 -1.77 -12.88 16.79
N MET A 303 -3.04 -12.77 17.18
CA MET A 303 -3.43 -12.05 18.40
C MET A 303 -2.78 -12.62 19.63
N TRP A 304 -2.79 -13.95 19.81
CA TRP A 304 -2.14 -14.61 20.93
C TRP A 304 -0.64 -14.33 20.98
N LYS A 305 0.05 -14.37 19.84
CA LYS A 305 1.50 -14.11 19.74
C LYS A 305 1.85 -12.65 20.03
N TYR A 306 1.05 -11.69 19.55
CA TYR A 306 1.39 -10.26 19.56
C TYR A 306 0.47 -9.40 20.44
N TRP A 307 -0.27 -9.99 21.39
CA TRP A 307 -1.28 -9.27 22.18
C TRP A 307 -0.73 -8.06 22.94
N ARG A 308 0.46 -8.18 23.55
CA ARG A 308 1.10 -7.06 24.29
C ARG A 308 1.41 -5.88 23.37
N MET A 309 1.91 -6.20 22.18
CA MET A 309 2.18 -5.21 21.13
C MET A 309 0.89 -4.53 20.66
N GLY A 310 -0.14 -5.31 20.37
CA GLY A 310 -1.46 -4.81 19.97
C GLY A 310 -2.04 -3.86 21.02
N LEU A 311 -1.98 -4.20 22.31
CA LEU A 311 -2.42 -3.29 23.38
C LEU A 311 -1.60 -2.00 23.42
N GLY A 312 -0.28 -2.06 23.18
CA GLY A 312 0.59 -0.90 23.09
C GLY A 312 0.22 0.02 21.91
N GLU A 313 -0.15 -0.56 20.75
CA GLU A 313 -0.63 0.20 19.59
C GLU A 313 -1.98 0.88 19.89
N PHE A 314 -2.93 0.16 20.51
CA PHE A 314 -4.19 0.76 20.95
C PHE A 314 -3.95 1.87 21.98
N TYR A 315 -3.07 1.68 22.95
CA TYR A 315 -2.71 2.75 23.90
C TYR A 315 -2.18 3.99 23.19
N ARG A 316 -1.27 3.83 22.20
CA ARG A 316 -0.76 4.96 21.38
C ARG A 316 -1.86 5.60 20.56
N SER A 317 -2.81 4.82 20.03
CA SER A 317 -3.95 5.34 19.25
C SER A 317 -4.82 6.31 20.06
N TYR A 318 -5.04 6.03 21.34
CA TYR A 318 -5.89 6.86 22.21
C TYR A 318 -5.10 7.86 23.05
N ASN A 319 -3.79 7.75 23.14
CA ASN A 319 -2.95 8.62 23.95
C ASN A 319 -1.95 9.40 23.10
N LYS A 320 -2.33 10.65 22.74
CA LYS A 320 -1.48 11.56 21.97
C LYS A 320 -0.12 11.77 22.59
N SER A 321 0.00 11.84 23.94
CA SER A 321 1.29 12.00 24.61
C SER A 321 2.20 10.78 24.41
N ALA A 322 1.65 9.55 24.42
CA ALA A 322 2.40 8.35 24.14
C ALA A 322 2.86 8.30 22.66
N PHE A 323 2.00 8.76 21.75
CA PHE A 323 2.34 8.89 20.33
C PHE A 323 3.47 9.91 20.13
N THR A 324 3.38 11.09 20.78
CA THR A 324 4.41 12.13 20.73
C THR A 324 5.75 11.60 21.22
N ARG A 325 5.79 10.89 22.37
CA ARG A 325 7.03 10.27 22.88
C ARG A 325 7.68 9.30 21.88
N ALA A 326 6.87 8.57 21.11
CA ALA A 326 7.42 7.69 20.08
C ALA A 326 8.06 8.48 18.93
N LEU A 327 7.47 9.60 18.51
CA LEU A 327 8.02 10.52 17.52
C LEU A 327 9.28 11.24 18.01
N GLN A 328 9.32 11.59 19.30
CA GLN A 328 10.46 12.28 19.92
C GLN A 328 11.74 11.45 19.96
N LYS A 329 11.66 10.14 19.75
CA LYS A 329 12.86 9.30 19.55
C LYS A 329 13.65 9.71 18.31
N LEU A 330 12.96 10.20 17.27
CA LEU A 330 13.58 10.71 16.05
C LEU A 330 13.79 12.21 16.10
N SER A 331 12.78 12.98 16.56
CA SER A 331 12.84 14.44 16.64
C SER A 331 12.41 14.92 18.04
N PRO A 332 13.34 15.14 18.96
CA PRO A 332 13.04 15.68 20.31
C PRO A 332 12.37 17.05 20.29
N ALA A 333 12.57 17.82 19.21
CA ALA A 333 12.00 19.16 19.05
C ALA A 333 10.48 19.14 18.89
N VAL A 334 9.89 18.04 18.42
CA VAL A 334 8.44 17.92 18.22
C VAL A 334 7.72 17.77 19.55
N GLN A 335 6.77 18.66 19.81
CA GLN A 335 5.99 18.68 21.03
C GLN A 335 4.55 18.22 20.78
N LYS A 336 3.83 17.82 21.82
CA LYS A 336 2.44 17.36 21.75
C LYS A 336 1.53 18.38 21.06
N ASN A 337 1.74 19.66 21.30
CA ASN A 337 0.92 20.74 20.75
C ASN A 337 1.23 21.02 19.26
N ASP A 338 2.37 20.54 18.75
CA ASP A 338 2.74 20.66 17.34
C ASP A 338 1.99 19.67 16.44
N LEU A 339 1.35 18.67 17.04
CA LEU A 339 0.61 17.65 16.33
C LEU A 339 -0.87 18.05 16.22
N VAL A 340 -1.42 18.03 15.01
CA VAL A 340 -2.85 18.17 14.74
C VAL A 340 -3.39 16.82 14.22
N PRO A 341 -4.71 16.54 14.33
CA PRO A 341 -5.28 15.32 13.77
C PRO A 341 -4.99 15.23 12.27
N GLY A 342 -4.43 14.11 11.85
CA GLY A 342 -4.20 13.76 10.45
C GLY A 342 -5.23 12.74 9.93
N GLY A 343 -4.94 12.20 8.76
CA GLY A 343 -5.74 11.17 8.13
C GLY A 343 -5.52 9.76 8.71
N ALA A 344 -6.12 8.78 8.06
CA ALA A 344 -5.87 7.37 8.32
C ALA A 344 -5.90 6.58 7.02
N GLY A 345 -5.09 5.53 6.95
CA GLY A 345 -5.13 4.54 5.89
C GLY A 345 -5.48 3.16 6.46
N VAL A 346 -6.16 2.31 5.70
CA VAL A 346 -6.40 0.93 6.11
C VAL A 346 -5.62 -0.02 5.20
N ARG A 347 -4.72 -0.81 5.80
CA ARG A 347 -3.94 -1.82 5.10
C ARG A 347 -4.75 -3.11 5.00
N ALA A 348 -4.83 -3.67 3.79
CA ALA A 348 -5.35 -5.00 3.55
C ALA A 348 -4.24 -6.03 3.80
N GLN A 349 -4.18 -6.59 4.99
CA GLN A 349 -3.15 -7.58 5.35
C GLN A 349 -3.71 -8.99 5.20
N ALA A 350 -3.18 -9.76 4.26
CA ALA A 350 -3.53 -11.16 4.13
C ALA A 350 -2.92 -11.97 5.28
N CYS A 351 -3.76 -12.77 5.94
CA CYS A 351 -3.41 -13.66 7.03
C CYS A 351 -3.84 -15.09 6.67
N THR A 352 -2.90 -16.01 6.61
CA THR A 352 -3.16 -17.43 6.36
C THR A 352 -3.85 -18.10 7.55
N ARG A 353 -4.44 -19.27 7.33
CA ARG A 353 -5.12 -20.04 8.38
C ARG A 353 -4.17 -20.54 9.48
N ASP A 354 -2.90 -20.73 9.17
CA ASP A 354 -1.85 -21.09 10.14
C ASP A 354 -1.29 -19.92 10.94
N GLY A 355 -1.66 -18.67 10.61
CA GLY A 355 -1.28 -17.46 11.36
C GLY A 355 -0.05 -16.73 10.81
N LYS A 356 0.31 -16.97 9.55
CA LYS A 356 1.34 -16.19 8.87
C LYS A 356 0.72 -14.94 8.25
N LEU A 357 1.28 -13.77 8.54
CA LEU A 357 1.00 -12.53 7.81
C LEU A 357 1.82 -12.54 6.53
N ILE A 358 1.13 -12.49 5.38
CA ILE A 358 1.78 -12.54 4.07
C ILE A 358 2.50 -11.21 3.82
N ASP A 359 3.81 -11.25 3.64
CA ASP A 359 4.64 -10.06 3.42
C ASP A 359 4.92 -9.78 1.94
N ASP A 360 4.72 -10.74 1.03
CA ASP A 360 4.93 -10.56 -0.42
C ASP A 360 3.60 -10.55 -1.19
N PHE A 361 3.66 -10.34 -2.49
CA PHE A 361 2.49 -10.45 -3.36
C PHE A 361 1.94 -11.87 -3.36
N LEU A 362 0.60 -11.97 -3.33
CA LEU A 362 -0.10 -13.24 -3.44
C LEU A 362 -1.13 -13.13 -4.58
N ILE A 363 -0.87 -13.88 -5.66
CA ILE A 363 -1.75 -13.97 -6.81
C ILE A 363 -2.13 -15.45 -6.98
N GLU A 364 -3.42 -15.73 -6.95
CA GLU A 364 -3.98 -17.05 -7.23
C GLU A 364 -4.81 -16.99 -8.50
N GLN A 365 -4.79 -18.04 -9.30
CA GLN A 365 -5.52 -18.06 -10.56
C GLN A 365 -6.10 -19.44 -10.89
N ASP A 366 -7.22 -19.41 -11.59
CA ASP A 366 -7.81 -20.55 -12.27
C ASP A 366 -8.21 -20.17 -13.71
N ASN A 367 -8.97 -21.01 -14.39
CA ASN A 367 -9.33 -20.79 -15.80
C ASN A 367 -10.20 -19.54 -16.03
N LEU A 368 -11.00 -19.10 -15.04
CA LEU A 368 -11.98 -18.02 -15.16
C LEU A 368 -11.65 -16.79 -14.30
N MET A 369 -10.65 -16.90 -13.42
CA MET A 369 -10.38 -15.82 -12.47
C MET A 369 -8.89 -15.71 -12.10
N ILE A 370 -8.38 -14.48 -12.04
CA ILE A 370 -7.10 -14.12 -11.44
C ILE A 370 -7.41 -13.28 -10.20
N ASN A 371 -6.94 -13.71 -9.04
CA ASN A 371 -7.16 -13.06 -7.76
C ASN A 371 -5.87 -12.45 -7.22
N ILE A 372 -5.82 -11.14 -7.07
CA ILE A 372 -4.74 -10.46 -6.34
C ILE A 372 -5.15 -10.37 -4.88
N LEU A 373 -4.73 -11.37 -4.09
CA LEU A 373 -5.14 -11.55 -2.70
C LEU A 373 -4.29 -10.78 -1.70
N ASN A 374 -3.07 -10.38 -2.10
CA ASN A 374 -2.22 -9.51 -1.30
C ASN A 374 -1.35 -8.65 -2.20
N ALA A 375 -1.50 -7.35 -2.09
CA ALA A 375 -0.65 -6.36 -2.75
C ALA A 375 -0.18 -5.33 -1.71
N PRO A 376 0.83 -5.70 -0.87
CA PRO A 376 1.31 -4.83 0.20
C PRO A 376 2.14 -3.67 -0.36
N SER A 377 2.47 -2.68 0.49
CA SER A 377 3.49 -1.70 0.13
C SER A 377 4.75 -2.43 -0.36
N PRO A 378 5.26 -2.09 -1.54
CA PRO A 378 5.12 -0.84 -2.29
C PRO A 378 4.14 -0.91 -3.48
N ALA A 379 2.99 -1.55 -3.37
CA ALA A 379 2.09 -1.79 -4.50
C ALA A 379 1.74 -0.53 -5.33
N ALA A 380 1.64 0.65 -4.71
CA ALA A 380 1.37 1.89 -5.45
C ALA A 380 2.55 2.29 -6.34
N THR A 381 3.77 2.29 -5.81
CA THR A 381 5.01 2.51 -6.60
C THR A 381 5.19 1.44 -7.68
N ALA A 382 4.87 0.19 -7.36
CA ALA A 382 5.03 -0.96 -8.23
C ALA A 382 3.84 -1.20 -9.17
N SER A 383 2.83 -0.34 -9.16
CA SER A 383 1.53 -0.60 -9.81
C SER A 383 1.63 -0.91 -11.30
N LEU A 384 2.52 -0.22 -12.03
CA LEU A 384 2.73 -0.48 -13.46
C LEU A 384 3.38 -1.85 -13.71
N ALA A 385 4.37 -2.23 -12.90
CA ALA A 385 5.01 -3.54 -13.01
C ALA A 385 4.05 -4.68 -12.63
N ILE A 386 3.22 -4.49 -11.61
CA ILE A 386 2.17 -5.44 -11.22
C ILE A 386 1.14 -5.56 -12.35
N GLY A 387 0.68 -4.43 -12.89
CA GLY A 387 -0.28 -4.39 -14.00
C GLY A 387 0.24 -5.10 -15.24
N GLU A 388 1.52 -4.93 -15.57
CA GLU A 388 2.19 -5.62 -16.67
C GLU A 388 2.26 -7.13 -16.43
N THR A 389 2.68 -7.57 -15.24
CA THR A 389 2.69 -9.00 -14.88
C THR A 389 1.30 -9.63 -15.01
N VAL A 390 0.25 -8.96 -14.52
CA VAL A 390 -1.12 -9.45 -14.64
C VAL A 390 -1.60 -9.46 -16.10
N ALA A 391 -1.24 -8.43 -16.89
CA ALA A 391 -1.55 -8.39 -18.31
C ALA A 391 -0.88 -9.54 -19.10
N GLU A 392 0.37 -9.89 -18.76
CA GLU A 392 1.07 -11.05 -19.33
C GLU A 392 0.36 -12.37 -18.98
N MET A 393 -0.09 -12.54 -17.73
CA MET A 393 -0.87 -13.71 -17.30
C MET A 393 -2.21 -13.84 -18.06
N ILE A 394 -2.80 -12.72 -18.46
CA ILE A 394 -4.05 -12.65 -19.24
C ILE A 394 -3.78 -12.97 -20.71
N ALA A 395 -2.74 -12.38 -21.30
CA ALA A 395 -2.41 -12.55 -22.71
C ALA A 395 -2.19 -14.03 -23.10
N GLY A 396 -1.65 -14.83 -22.20
CA GLY A 396 -1.49 -16.29 -22.42
C GLY A 396 -2.79 -17.08 -22.48
N ARG A 397 -3.97 -16.45 -22.33
CA ARG A 397 -5.29 -17.11 -22.31
C ARG A 397 -6.18 -16.75 -23.51
N PHE A 398 -5.79 -15.77 -24.31
CA PHE A 398 -6.46 -15.27 -25.51
C PHE A 398 -5.54 -15.39 -26.72
#